data_20aff47a2e53241f1c1bc03ed450fa3a
#
_entry.id   20aff47a2e53241f1c1bc03ed450fa3a
#
_cell.length_a   1.000
_cell.length_b   1.000
_cell.length_c   1.000
_cell.angle_alpha   90.00
_cell.angle_beta   90.00
_cell.angle_gamma   90.00
#
_symmetry.space_group_name_H-M   'P 1'
#
loop_
_entity.id
_entity.type
_entity.pdbx_description
1 polymer ?
#
loop_
_entity_poly.entity_id
_entity_poly.type
_entity_poly.pdbx_seq_one_letter_code
_entity_poly.pdbx_strand_id
1 'polypeptide(L)'
;ILRLSALLSLIGFAGFLVSDAYGALFASMAFLAFFWSAALPLVETLTFAHLQGQTGRYGNIRVWGSVGFIVAVLGLGYLLDDLPVRALLWISLAILGGILFCALVIPEASASKAPDVHVALTEILRRPHVMALLAACFFMSAAHGALYVFYSLHLVAHGYSKSLVGWMWTLGVVAEIVVFMAMPQLLRTCSLRGILIFSLAAAVLRFLLIGWGAESLVLLLFAQVLHGATFGAYHAAAVAAVNGWFGTRHQARGQALYGSISFGAGGMIGGLISGYTWESIGPAWTY
;
A
#
# COMPACT_ATOMS: atom_id res chain seq x y z
N ILE A 1 -5.19 -4.84 -21.52
CA ILE A 1 -3.99 -4.72 -20.66
C ILE A 1 -4.28 -5.34 -19.29
N LEU A 2 -5.38 -5.00 -18.59
CA LEU A 2 -5.71 -5.54 -17.26
C LEU A 2 -5.73 -7.08 -17.23
N ARG A 3 -6.40 -7.73 -18.20
CA ARG A 3 -6.47 -9.19 -18.31
C ARG A 3 -5.09 -9.84 -18.43
N LEU A 4 -4.20 -9.23 -19.24
CA LEU A 4 -2.83 -9.71 -19.41
C LEU A 4 -2.01 -9.53 -18.13
N SER A 5 -2.14 -8.37 -17.47
CA SER A 5 -1.48 -8.08 -16.18
C SER A 5 -1.90 -9.09 -15.11
N ALA A 6 -3.20 -9.37 -14.97
CA ALA A 6 -3.71 -10.35 -14.01
C ALA A 6 -3.22 -11.78 -14.32
N LEU A 7 -3.21 -12.19 -15.59
CA LEU A 7 -2.71 -13.51 -16.01
C LEU A 7 -1.22 -13.66 -15.71
N LEU A 8 -0.40 -12.67 -16.07
CA LEU A 8 1.04 -12.72 -15.84
C LEU A 8 1.38 -12.63 -14.34
N SER A 9 0.59 -11.90 -13.55
CA SER A 9 0.72 -11.91 -12.09
C SER A 9 0.43 -13.30 -11.51
N LEU A 10 -0.61 -13.97 -11.97
CA LEU A 10 -0.93 -15.34 -11.57
C LEU A 10 0.20 -16.33 -11.91
N ILE A 11 0.75 -16.25 -13.13
CA ILE A 11 1.89 -17.06 -13.56
C ILE A 11 3.12 -16.78 -12.71
N GLY A 12 3.44 -15.51 -12.46
CA GLY A 12 4.55 -15.11 -11.60
C GLY A 12 4.42 -15.66 -10.19
N PHE A 13 3.22 -15.62 -9.62
CA PHE A 13 2.96 -16.19 -8.30
C PHE A 13 3.06 -17.71 -8.28
N ALA A 14 2.61 -18.40 -9.33
CA ALA A 14 2.73 -19.86 -9.45
C ALA A 14 4.20 -20.34 -9.43
N GLY A 15 5.15 -19.48 -9.79
CA GLY A 15 6.59 -19.76 -9.69
C GLY A 15 7.06 -20.10 -8.27
N PHE A 16 6.38 -19.58 -7.21
CA PHE A 16 6.68 -19.92 -5.82
C PHE A 16 6.35 -21.38 -5.45
N LEU A 17 5.55 -22.06 -6.26
CA LEU A 17 5.20 -23.47 -6.07
C LEU A 17 6.18 -24.43 -6.76
N VAL A 18 7.03 -23.91 -7.67
CA VAL A 18 7.87 -24.74 -8.53
C VAL A 18 9.27 -24.98 -7.94
N SER A 19 9.81 -24.00 -7.20
CA SER A 19 11.18 -24.07 -6.71
C SER A 19 11.38 -23.30 -5.43
N ASP A 20 12.14 -23.87 -4.50
CA ASP A 20 12.57 -23.21 -3.25
C ASP A 20 13.95 -22.51 -3.43
N ALA A 21 14.57 -22.54 -4.62
CA ALA A 21 15.85 -21.90 -4.87
C ALA A 21 15.71 -20.39 -4.84
N TYR A 22 16.60 -19.70 -4.11
CA TYR A 22 16.56 -18.25 -3.92
C TYR A 22 16.43 -17.46 -5.23
N GLY A 23 17.22 -17.82 -6.26
CA GLY A 23 17.17 -17.14 -7.55
C GLY A 23 15.81 -17.30 -8.26
N ALA A 24 15.18 -18.47 -8.16
CA ALA A 24 13.86 -18.73 -8.72
C ALA A 24 12.77 -17.95 -7.96
N LEU A 25 12.84 -17.93 -6.63
CA LEU A 25 11.92 -17.15 -5.79
C LEU A 25 12.04 -15.65 -6.08
N PHE A 26 13.28 -15.15 -6.19
CA PHE A 26 13.52 -13.76 -6.54
C PHE A 26 12.97 -13.39 -7.92
N ALA A 27 13.22 -14.22 -8.92
CA ALA A 27 12.71 -14.01 -10.28
C ALA A 27 11.18 -14.04 -10.31
N SER A 28 10.55 -15.00 -9.62
CA SER A 28 9.08 -15.09 -9.49
C SER A 28 8.50 -13.85 -8.81
N MET A 29 9.12 -13.36 -7.73
CA MET A 29 8.70 -12.15 -7.04
C MET A 29 8.85 -10.90 -7.91
N ALA A 30 9.98 -10.75 -8.61
CA ALA A 30 10.22 -9.62 -9.49
C ALA A 30 9.21 -9.60 -10.65
N PHE A 31 8.96 -10.76 -11.25
CA PHE A 31 7.98 -10.90 -12.32
C PHE A 31 6.55 -10.59 -11.84
N LEU A 32 6.14 -11.18 -10.72
CA LEU A 32 4.87 -10.88 -10.07
C LEU A 32 4.72 -9.37 -9.79
N ALA A 33 5.71 -8.77 -9.12
CA ALA A 33 5.66 -7.37 -8.71
C ALA A 33 5.54 -6.43 -9.91
N PHE A 34 6.25 -6.72 -11.01
CA PHE A 34 6.20 -5.92 -12.23
C PHE A 34 4.78 -5.86 -12.81
N PHE A 35 4.13 -7.01 -13.00
CA PHE A 35 2.78 -7.04 -13.57
C PHE A 35 1.70 -6.63 -12.58
N TRP A 36 1.86 -6.98 -11.29
CA TRP A 36 0.93 -6.59 -10.23
C TRP A 36 0.88 -5.08 -10.00
N SER A 37 1.99 -4.38 -10.15
CA SER A 37 2.06 -2.92 -9.96
C SER A 37 1.12 -2.14 -10.89
N ALA A 38 0.79 -2.70 -12.05
CA ALA A 38 -0.13 -2.11 -13.00
C ALA A 38 -1.61 -2.37 -12.66
N ALA A 39 -1.92 -3.35 -11.81
CA ALA A 39 -3.30 -3.82 -11.59
C ALA A 39 -4.19 -2.70 -11.00
N LEU A 40 -3.76 -2.05 -9.92
CA LEU A 40 -4.57 -1.03 -9.25
C LEU A 40 -4.82 0.21 -10.14
N PRO A 41 -3.82 0.83 -10.77
CA PRO A 41 -4.05 1.96 -11.69
C PRO A 41 -4.97 1.61 -12.86
N LEU A 42 -4.87 0.38 -13.38
CA LEU A 42 -5.74 -0.07 -14.49
C LEU A 42 -7.18 -0.26 -14.03
N VAL A 43 -7.40 -0.84 -12.84
CA VAL A 43 -8.74 -0.97 -12.25
C VAL A 43 -9.36 0.39 -11.96
N GLU A 44 -8.59 1.33 -11.42
CA GLU A 44 -9.07 2.69 -11.16
C GLU A 44 -9.45 3.41 -12.45
N THR A 45 -8.59 3.35 -13.48
CA THR A 45 -8.87 3.94 -14.79
C THR A 45 -10.15 3.36 -15.40
N LEU A 46 -10.31 2.03 -15.33
CA LEU A 46 -11.50 1.34 -15.82
C LEU A 46 -12.76 1.74 -15.04
N THR A 47 -12.64 1.87 -13.72
CA THR A 47 -13.74 2.31 -12.84
C THR A 47 -14.21 3.72 -13.22
N PHE A 48 -13.30 4.67 -13.38
CA PHE A 48 -13.64 6.03 -13.78
C PHE A 48 -14.25 6.09 -15.19
N ALA A 49 -13.77 5.27 -16.11
CA ALA A 49 -14.33 5.18 -17.46
C ALA A 49 -15.79 4.69 -17.45
N HIS A 50 -16.14 3.72 -16.58
CA HIS A 50 -17.52 3.25 -16.43
C HIS A 50 -18.42 4.20 -15.65
N LEU A 51 -17.86 5.00 -14.74
CA LEU A 51 -18.62 5.99 -13.97
C LEU A 51 -19.10 7.19 -14.81
N GLN A 52 -18.56 7.41 -16.00
CA GLN A 52 -18.98 8.44 -16.96
C GLN A 52 -19.22 9.83 -16.31
N GLY A 53 -18.32 10.25 -15.44
CA GLY A 53 -18.37 11.53 -14.72
C GLY A 53 -19.13 11.50 -13.39
N GLN A 54 -19.79 10.40 -13.01
CA GLN A 54 -20.43 10.26 -11.69
C GLN A 54 -19.40 9.95 -10.60
N THR A 55 -18.42 10.85 -10.42
CA THR A 55 -17.29 10.65 -9.49
C THR A 55 -17.72 10.45 -8.04
N GLY A 56 -18.89 10.96 -7.63
CA GLY A 56 -19.44 10.74 -6.29
C GLY A 56 -19.72 9.26 -5.95
N ARG A 57 -19.88 8.40 -6.95
CA ARG A 57 -20.09 6.95 -6.75
C ARG A 57 -18.77 6.17 -6.58
N TYR A 58 -17.63 6.78 -6.87
CA TYR A 58 -16.33 6.13 -6.75
C TYR A 58 -16.06 5.61 -5.34
N GLY A 59 -16.37 6.43 -4.31
CA GLY A 59 -16.21 6.05 -2.91
C GLY A 59 -16.94 4.75 -2.53
N ASN A 60 -18.17 4.58 -3.04
CA ASN A 60 -18.98 3.38 -2.79
C ASN A 60 -18.38 2.11 -3.43
N ILE A 61 -17.67 2.27 -4.55
CA ILE A 61 -16.96 1.14 -5.18
C ILE A 61 -15.65 0.88 -4.43
N ARG A 62 -14.91 1.93 -4.10
CA ARG A 62 -13.59 1.83 -3.48
C ARG A 62 -13.64 1.21 -2.08
N VAL A 63 -14.72 1.42 -1.31
CA VAL A 63 -14.90 0.85 0.04
C VAL A 63 -14.88 -0.68 0.03
N TRP A 64 -15.34 -1.32 -1.06
CA TRP A 64 -15.31 -2.77 -1.20
C TRP A 64 -13.87 -3.33 -1.20
N GLY A 65 -12.88 -2.53 -1.63
CA GLY A 65 -11.47 -2.89 -1.50
C GLY A 65 -11.03 -3.02 -0.04
N SER A 66 -11.45 -2.10 0.83
CA SER A 66 -11.17 -2.17 2.28
C SER A 66 -11.92 -3.33 2.94
N VAL A 67 -13.18 -3.56 2.56
CA VAL A 67 -13.96 -4.71 3.05
C VAL A 67 -13.29 -6.03 2.63
N GLY A 68 -12.90 -6.16 1.36
CA GLY A 68 -12.20 -7.33 0.85
C GLY A 68 -10.87 -7.57 1.57
N PHE A 69 -10.10 -6.50 1.85
CA PHE A 69 -8.88 -6.61 2.63
C PHE A 69 -9.14 -7.13 4.04
N ILE A 70 -10.11 -6.57 4.77
CA ILE A 70 -10.49 -7.01 6.12
C ILE A 70 -10.91 -8.48 6.12
N VAL A 71 -11.77 -8.88 5.18
CA VAL A 71 -12.20 -10.27 5.05
C VAL A 71 -11.02 -11.20 4.78
N ALA A 72 -10.11 -10.79 3.90
CA ALA A 72 -8.92 -11.58 3.58
C ALA A 72 -7.98 -11.74 4.77
N VAL A 73 -7.62 -10.65 5.48
CA VAL A 73 -6.65 -10.75 6.59
C VAL A 73 -7.22 -11.45 7.80
N LEU A 74 -8.52 -11.26 8.13
CA LEU A 74 -9.18 -12.00 9.20
C LEU A 74 -9.35 -13.47 8.82
N GLY A 75 -9.89 -13.75 7.63
CA GLY A 75 -10.09 -15.11 7.16
C GLY A 75 -8.78 -15.91 7.12
N LEU A 76 -7.71 -15.31 6.58
CA LEU A 76 -6.37 -15.93 6.56
C LEU A 76 -5.82 -16.09 7.97
N GLY A 77 -6.01 -15.11 8.86
CA GLY A 77 -5.56 -15.21 10.25
C GLY A 77 -6.11 -16.43 10.94
N TYR A 78 -7.44 -16.60 10.90
CA TYR A 78 -8.10 -17.78 11.49
C TYR A 78 -7.73 -19.09 10.79
N LEU A 79 -7.74 -19.12 9.46
CA LEU A 79 -7.38 -20.33 8.72
C LEU A 79 -5.93 -20.78 8.99
N LEU A 80 -5.00 -19.85 9.14
CA LEU A 80 -3.60 -20.17 9.37
C LEU A 80 -3.28 -20.51 10.83
N ASP A 81 -4.18 -20.29 11.78
CA ASP A 81 -4.01 -20.81 13.14
C ASP A 81 -4.07 -22.36 13.13
N ASP A 82 -4.92 -22.94 12.27
CA ASP A 82 -5.11 -24.40 12.15
C ASP A 82 -4.35 -25.01 10.97
N LEU A 83 -4.07 -24.26 9.91
CA LEU A 83 -3.43 -24.75 8.70
C LEU A 83 -1.93 -24.43 8.66
N PRO A 84 -1.13 -25.27 7.99
CA PRO A 84 0.29 -24.97 7.76
C PRO A 84 0.45 -23.70 6.92
N VAL A 85 1.50 -22.92 7.17
CA VAL A 85 1.78 -21.65 6.44
C VAL A 85 1.84 -21.84 4.91
N ARG A 86 2.22 -23.03 4.43
CA ARG A 86 2.19 -23.36 3.00
C ARG A 86 0.79 -23.23 2.37
N ALA A 87 -0.28 -23.36 3.16
CA ALA A 87 -1.65 -23.13 2.68
C ALA A 87 -1.85 -21.71 2.14
N LEU A 88 -1.10 -20.72 2.66
CA LEU A 88 -1.11 -19.34 2.18
C LEU A 88 -0.81 -19.25 0.68
N LEU A 89 0.10 -20.06 0.15
CA LEU A 89 0.44 -20.06 -1.28
C LEU A 89 -0.77 -20.48 -2.14
N TRP A 90 -1.47 -21.53 -1.72
CA TRP A 90 -2.65 -22.03 -2.45
C TRP A 90 -3.83 -21.06 -2.38
N ILE A 91 -4.05 -20.46 -1.20
CA ILE A 91 -5.12 -19.48 -0.99
C ILE A 91 -4.83 -18.22 -1.82
N SER A 92 -3.59 -17.75 -1.80
CA SER A 92 -3.19 -16.58 -2.61
C SER A 92 -3.31 -16.84 -4.10
N LEU A 93 -2.96 -18.05 -4.55
CA LEU A 93 -3.14 -18.47 -5.96
C LEU A 93 -4.62 -18.48 -6.34
N ALA A 94 -5.50 -18.99 -5.47
CA ALA A 94 -6.94 -18.98 -5.69
C ALA A 94 -7.51 -17.55 -5.75
N ILE A 95 -7.05 -16.65 -4.88
CA ILE A 95 -7.43 -15.22 -4.90
C ILE A 95 -6.99 -14.56 -6.22
N LEU A 96 -5.76 -14.79 -6.65
CA LEU A 96 -5.25 -14.27 -7.94
C LEU A 96 -6.03 -14.85 -9.12
N GLY A 97 -6.42 -16.12 -9.06
CA GLY A 97 -7.33 -16.75 -10.04
C GLY A 97 -8.70 -16.08 -10.07
N GLY A 98 -9.25 -15.74 -8.90
CA GLY A 98 -10.49 -14.96 -8.78
C GLY A 98 -10.35 -13.55 -9.37
N ILE A 99 -9.22 -12.88 -9.16
CA ILE A 99 -8.93 -11.58 -9.75
C ILE A 99 -8.86 -11.69 -11.28
N LEU A 100 -8.20 -12.71 -11.82
CA LEU A 100 -8.16 -12.96 -13.25
C LEU A 100 -9.56 -13.21 -13.80
N PHE A 101 -10.37 -14.03 -13.13
CA PHE A 101 -11.77 -14.27 -13.52
C PHE A 101 -12.56 -12.96 -13.57
N CYS A 102 -12.50 -12.14 -12.55
CA CYS A 102 -13.13 -10.82 -12.54
C CYS A 102 -12.63 -9.95 -13.69
N ALA A 103 -11.33 -9.92 -13.95
CA ALA A 103 -10.74 -9.15 -15.05
C ALA A 103 -11.22 -9.62 -16.44
N LEU A 104 -11.53 -10.90 -16.60
CA LEU A 104 -12.07 -11.44 -17.85
C LEU A 104 -13.53 -11.06 -18.07
N VAL A 105 -14.33 -10.98 -16.98
CA VAL A 105 -15.76 -10.68 -17.02
C VAL A 105 -16.05 -9.18 -17.15
N ILE A 106 -15.19 -8.32 -16.60
CA ILE A 106 -15.39 -6.87 -16.67
C ILE A 106 -15.37 -6.40 -18.13
N PRO A 107 -16.42 -5.65 -18.58
CA PRO A 107 -16.46 -5.13 -19.93
C PRO A 107 -15.37 -4.08 -20.16
N GLU A 108 -14.89 -4.00 -21.39
CA GLU A 108 -13.90 -2.99 -21.78
C GLU A 108 -14.55 -1.60 -21.82
N ALA A 109 -13.84 -0.60 -21.35
CA ALA A 109 -14.25 0.80 -21.48
C ALA A 109 -13.45 1.47 -22.60
N SER A 110 -14.08 2.39 -23.32
CA SER A 110 -13.40 3.18 -24.34
C SER A 110 -12.32 4.04 -23.68
N ALA A 111 -11.08 3.91 -24.16
CA ALA A 111 -9.97 4.72 -23.68
C ALA A 111 -10.22 6.19 -24.05
N SER A 112 -10.36 7.06 -23.06
CA SER A 112 -10.30 8.50 -23.27
C SER A 112 -8.85 8.85 -23.64
N LYS A 113 -8.63 9.47 -24.80
CA LYS A 113 -7.32 10.02 -25.16
C LYS A 113 -6.97 11.12 -24.18
N ALA A 114 -5.92 10.90 -23.40
CA ALA A 114 -5.34 11.97 -22.59
C ALA A 114 -4.86 13.11 -23.53
N PRO A 115 -5.17 14.38 -23.23
CA PRO A 115 -4.68 15.48 -24.05
C PRO A 115 -3.16 15.51 -24.01
N ASP A 116 -2.55 15.62 -25.20
CA ASP A 116 -1.10 15.87 -25.35
C ASP A 116 -0.75 17.22 -24.73
N VAL A 117 0.00 17.21 -23.66
CA VAL A 117 0.36 18.42 -22.93
C VAL A 117 1.87 18.50 -22.83
N HIS A 118 2.46 19.35 -23.65
CA HIS A 118 3.86 19.76 -23.62
C HIS A 118 4.09 20.92 -22.61
N VAL A 119 4.14 20.64 -21.32
CA VAL A 119 4.68 21.58 -20.32
C VAL A 119 5.84 20.90 -19.61
N ALA A 120 6.92 21.66 -19.38
CA ALA A 120 8.13 21.14 -18.77
C ALA A 120 7.87 20.75 -17.31
N LEU A 121 7.65 19.46 -17.07
CA LEU A 121 7.52 18.84 -15.74
C LEU A 121 8.74 19.18 -14.86
N THR A 122 9.87 19.41 -15.50
CA THR A 122 11.14 19.75 -14.85
C THR A 122 11.11 21.03 -14.03
N GLU A 123 10.30 22.03 -14.42
CA GLU A 123 10.17 23.28 -13.64
C GLU A 123 9.43 23.06 -12.33
N ILE A 124 8.40 22.23 -12.35
CA ILE A 124 7.65 21.89 -11.13
C ILE A 124 8.53 21.08 -10.19
N LEU A 125 9.27 20.10 -10.71
CA LEU A 125 10.15 19.23 -9.95
C LEU A 125 11.34 19.98 -9.31
N ARG A 126 11.80 21.07 -9.90
CA ARG A 126 12.88 21.90 -9.33
C ARG A 126 12.45 22.75 -8.15
N ARG A 127 11.15 22.86 -7.85
CA ARG A 127 10.66 23.61 -6.71
C ARG A 127 11.04 22.90 -5.40
N PRO A 128 11.72 23.59 -4.45
CA PRO A 128 12.22 22.94 -3.23
C PRO A 128 11.14 22.24 -2.41
N HIS A 129 9.93 22.80 -2.34
CA HIS A 129 8.81 22.20 -1.61
C HIS A 129 8.27 20.92 -2.27
N VAL A 130 8.34 20.82 -3.60
CA VAL A 130 7.97 19.59 -4.34
C VAL A 130 8.98 18.49 -4.07
N MET A 131 10.28 18.82 -4.15
CA MET A 131 11.35 17.88 -3.84
C MET A 131 11.29 17.40 -2.39
N ALA A 132 11.03 18.32 -1.44
CA ALA A 132 10.87 17.97 -0.04
C ALA A 132 9.68 17.04 0.20
N LEU A 133 8.53 17.26 -0.48
CA LEU A 133 7.39 16.36 -0.40
C LEU A 133 7.75 14.98 -0.95
N LEU A 134 8.34 14.91 -2.15
CA LEU A 134 8.69 13.63 -2.77
C LEU A 134 9.71 12.85 -1.93
N ALA A 135 10.68 13.55 -1.32
CA ALA A 135 11.62 12.95 -0.39
C ALA A 135 10.91 12.43 0.88
N ALA A 136 10.02 13.23 1.49
CA ALA A 136 9.23 12.80 2.63
C ALA A 136 8.35 11.57 2.29
N CYS A 137 7.76 11.56 1.09
CA CYS A 137 6.97 10.43 0.60
C CYS A 137 7.81 9.17 0.39
N PHE A 138 9.01 9.33 -0.17
CA PHE A 138 9.97 8.25 -0.31
C PHE A 138 10.34 7.64 1.06
N PHE A 139 10.78 8.47 2.02
CA PHE A 139 11.19 8.00 3.34
C PHE A 139 10.04 7.41 4.16
N MET A 140 8.83 7.98 4.07
CA MET A 140 7.65 7.41 4.72
C MET A 140 7.36 6.00 4.20
N SER A 141 7.42 5.81 2.89
CA SER A 141 7.18 4.51 2.28
C SER A 141 8.32 3.53 2.55
N ALA A 142 9.57 3.99 2.59
CA ALA A 142 10.73 3.18 2.98
C ALA A 142 10.61 2.71 4.43
N ALA A 143 10.22 3.57 5.36
CA ALA A 143 9.98 3.19 6.75
C ALA A 143 8.85 2.15 6.90
N HIS A 144 7.84 2.18 6.04
CA HIS A 144 6.79 1.15 6.01
C HIS A 144 7.27 -0.19 5.41
N GLY A 145 8.46 -0.26 4.82
CA GLY A 145 9.00 -1.50 4.24
C GLY A 145 9.06 -2.63 5.27
N ALA A 146 9.63 -2.37 6.46
CA ALA A 146 9.69 -3.32 7.56
C ALA A 146 8.29 -3.80 7.99
N LEU A 147 7.32 -2.87 8.08
CA LEU A 147 5.95 -3.20 8.45
C LEU A 147 5.31 -4.19 7.47
N TYR A 148 5.39 -3.92 6.18
CA TYR A 148 4.74 -4.77 5.18
C TYR A 148 5.41 -6.13 5.02
N VAL A 149 6.71 -6.23 5.25
CA VAL A 149 7.46 -7.48 5.08
C VAL A 149 7.45 -8.32 6.37
N PHE A 150 7.68 -7.70 7.53
CA PHE A 150 8.00 -8.42 8.75
C PHE A 150 6.99 -8.33 9.88
N TYR A 151 5.98 -7.43 9.82
CA TYR A 151 5.07 -7.22 10.94
C TYR A 151 4.37 -8.50 11.42
N SER A 152 3.82 -9.26 10.50
CA SER A 152 3.16 -10.53 10.85
C SER A 152 4.12 -11.54 11.44
N LEU A 153 5.33 -11.65 10.90
CA LEU A 153 6.39 -12.52 11.43
C LEU A 153 6.83 -12.07 12.81
N HIS A 154 6.99 -10.76 13.01
CA HIS A 154 7.37 -10.16 14.28
C HIS A 154 6.37 -10.50 15.40
N LEU A 155 5.08 -10.34 15.13
CA LEU A 155 4.04 -10.66 16.10
C LEU A 155 3.97 -12.15 16.41
N VAL A 156 4.04 -13.01 15.40
CA VAL A 156 4.05 -14.47 15.61
C VAL A 156 5.27 -14.92 16.41
N ALA A 157 6.45 -14.32 16.17
CA ALA A 157 7.66 -14.60 16.97
C ALA A 157 7.52 -14.21 18.45
N HIS A 158 6.64 -13.23 18.77
CA HIS A 158 6.30 -12.86 20.16
C HIS A 158 5.12 -13.65 20.74
N GLY A 159 4.71 -14.75 20.08
CA GLY A 159 3.69 -15.66 20.59
C GLY A 159 2.24 -15.26 20.29
N TYR A 160 2.00 -14.24 19.49
CA TYR A 160 0.65 -13.86 19.09
C TYR A 160 0.11 -14.82 18.01
N SER A 161 -1.19 -15.17 18.13
CA SER A 161 -1.87 -15.99 17.13
C SER A 161 -1.98 -15.25 15.78
N LYS A 162 -2.08 -16.01 14.70
CA LYS A 162 -2.22 -15.41 13.35
C LYS A 162 -3.58 -14.74 13.19
N SER A 163 -4.62 -15.22 13.90
CA SER A 163 -5.92 -14.53 14.00
C SER A 163 -5.79 -13.15 14.65
N LEU A 164 -5.00 -13.01 15.72
CA LEU A 164 -4.74 -11.70 16.33
C LEU A 164 -3.96 -10.78 15.37
N VAL A 165 -2.99 -11.32 14.61
CA VAL A 165 -2.31 -10.55 13.56
C VAL A 165 -3.31 -10.02 12.53
N GLY A 166 -4.28 -10.83 12.11
CA GLY A 166 -5.38 -10.41 11.23
C GLY A 166 -6.20 -9.26 11.84
N TRP A 167 -6.51 -9.33 13.14
CA TRP A 167 -7.19 -8.24 13.86
C TRP A 167 -6.35 -6.97 13.94
N MET A 168 -5.04 -7.08 14.11
CA MET A 168 -4.13 -5.92 14.09
C MET A 168 -4.16 -5.21 12.73
N TRP A 169 -4.07 -5.94 11.62
CA TRP A 169 -4.20 -5.36 10.28
C TRP A 169 -5.56 -4.72 10.07
N THR A 170 -6.63 -5.37 10.51
CA THR A 170 -8.00 -4.84 10.44
C THR A 170 -8.13 -3.53 11.21
N LEU A 171 -7.62 -3.46 12.45
CA LEU A 171 -7.63 -2.24 13.25
C LEU A 171 -6.94 -1.07 12.55
N GLY A 172 -5.79 -1.34 11.90
CA GLY A 172 -5.09 -0.35 11.10
C GLY A 172 -5.95 0.21 9.97
N VAL A 173 -6.62 -0.66 9.21
CA VAL A 173 -7.51 -0.24 8.11
C VAL A 173 -8.75 0.50 8.62
N VAL A 174 -9.33 0.07 9.74
CA VAL A 174 -10.45 0.79 10.36
C VAL A 174 -10.02 2.20 10.79
N ALA A 175 -8.85 2.34 11.42
CA ALA A 175 -8.31 3.64 11.79
C ALA A 175 -8.06 4.53 10.56
N GLU A 176 -7.58 3.95 9.45
CA GLU A 176 -7.42 4.64 8.17
C GLU A 176 -8.76 5.15 7.63
N ILE A 177 -9.79 4.32 7.63
CA ILE A 177 -11.14 4.70 7.17
C ILE A 177 -11.67 5.87 7.99
N VAL A 178 -11.56 5.81 9.33
CA VAL A 178 -12.01 6.88 10.23
C VAL A 178 -11.28 8.19 9.91
N VAL A 179 -9.98 8.12 9.70
CA VAL A 179 -9.18 9.31 9.34
C VAL A 179 -9.59 9.85 7.98
N PHE A 180 -9.80 9.01 6.97
CA PHE A 180 -10.29 9.48 5.65
C PHE A 180 -11.64 10.17 5.74
N MET A 181 -12.55 9.71 6.60
CA MET A 181 -13.82 10.39 6.85
C MET A 181 -13.62 11.77 7.50
N ALA A 182 -12.61 11.92 8.36
CA ALA A 182 -12.28 13.18 9.02
C ALA A 182 -11.44 14.15 8.15
N MET A 183 -10.82 13.66 7.05
CA MET A 183 -9.91 14.45 6.22
C MET A 183 -10.50 15.75 5.66
N PRO A 184 -11.76 15.82 5.19
CA PRO A 184 -12.33 17.08 4.73
C PRO A 184 -12.31 18.18 5.80
N GLN A 185 -12.50 17.83 7.06
CA GLN A 185 -12.42 18.77 8.18
C GLN A 185 -10.98 19.09 8.53
N LEU A 186 -10.10 18.10 8.60
CA LEU A 186 -8.67 18.29 8.87
C LEU A 186 -8.01 19.23 7.85
N LEU A 187 -8.33 19.10 6.57
CA LEU A 187 -7.81 19.95 5.50
C LEU A 187 -8.34 21.39 5.55
N ARG A 188 -9.46 21.64 6.25
CA ARG A 188 -9.99 22.99 6.49
C ARG A 188 -9.36 23.66 7.70
N THR A 189 -8.98 22.90 8.72
CA THR A 189 -8.51 23.39 10.02
C THR A 189 -7.01 23.36 10.18
N CYS A 190 -6.33 22.47 9.48
CA CYS A 190 -4.89 22.26 9.58
C CYS A 190 -4.20 22.51 8.23
N SER A 191 -2.97 23.01 8.27
CA SER A 191 -2.16 23.14 7.06
C SER A 191 -1.68 21.77 6.56
N LEU A 192 -1.54 21.59 5.25
CA LEU A 192 -0.97 20.37 4.65
C LEU A 192 0.40 20.02 5.25
N ARG A 193 1.25 21.04 5.47
CA ARG A 193 2.55 20.87 6.11
C ARG A 193 2.41 20.35 7.55
N GLY A 194 1.47 20.88 8.32
CA GLY A 194 1.21 20.44 9.69
C GLY A 194 0.78 18.97 9.74
N ILE A 195 -0.15 18.56 8.86
CA ILE A 195 -0.61 17.18 8.74
C ILE A 195 0.56 16.24 8.39
N LEU A 196 1.39 16.61 7.40
CA LEU A 196 2.53 15.81 6.98
C LEU A 196 3.58 15.66 8.10
N ILE A 197 3.93 16.75 8.80
CA ILE A 197 4.89 16.70 9.92
C ILE A 197 4.34 15.84 11.06
N PHE A 198 3.07 16.02 11.42
CA PHE A 198 2.42 15.19 12.44
C PHE A 198 2.44 13.71 12.05
N SER A 199 2.14 13.38 10.79
CA SER A 199 2.14 12.01 10.29
C SER A 199 3.54 11.38 10.33
N LEU A 200 4.59 12.15 9.99
CA LEU A 200 5.99 11.70 10.09
C LEU A 200 6.40 11.45 11.55
N ALA A 201 6.05 12.36 12.46
CA ALA A 201 6.31 12.18 13.89
C ALA A 201 5.55 10.98 14.47
N ALA A 202 4.28 10.80 14.07
CA ALA A 202 3.48 9.64 14.43
C ALA A 202 4.09 8.33 13.88
N ALA A 203 4.72 8.35 12.70
CA ALA A 203 5.41 7.18 12.15
C ALA A 203 6.62 6.79 13.00
N VAL A 204 7.43 7.76 13.43
CA VAL A 204 8.56 7.49 14.34
C VAL A 204 8.05 6.83 15.62
N LEU A 205 7.05 7.42 16.28
CA LEU A 205 6.48 6.84 17.49
C LEU A 205 5.92 5.43 17.23
N ARG A 206 5.18 5.25 16.15
CA ARG A 206 4.59 3.98 15.79
C ARG A 206 5.62 2.88 15.62
N PHE A 207 6.69 3.13 14.86
CA PHE A 207 7.72 2.14 14.61
C PHE A 207 8.55 1.84 15.87
N LEU A 208 8.81 2.82 16.72
CA LEU A 208 9.39 2.59 18.04
C LEU A 208 8.51 1.66 18.90
N LEU A 209 7.20 1.88 18.90
CA LEU A 209 6.26 1.02 19.63
C LEU A 209 6.22 -0.40 19.08
N ILE A 210 6.29 -0.57 17.75
CA ILE A 210 6.31 -1.91 17.13
C ILE A 210 7.63 -2.62 17.44
N GLY A 211 8.78 -1.92 17.30
CA GLY A 211 10.10 -2.50 17.48
C GLY A 211 10.39 -2.92 18.93
N TRP A 212 10.10 -2.06 19.89
CA TRP A 212 10.44 -2.30 21.30
C TRP A 212 9.24 -2.60 22.19
N GLY A 213 8.02 -2.36 21.74
CA GLY A 213 6.81 -2.61 22.49
C GLY A 213 6.09 -3.91 22.13
N ALA A 214 6.69 -4.81 21.37
CA ALA A 214 6.04 -6.00 20.82
C ALA A 214 5.52 -6.98 21.89
N GLU A 215 6.07 -6.98 23.10
CA GLU A 215 5.60 -7.80 24.23
C GLU A 215 4.26 -7.29 24.81
N SER A 216 3.90 -6.02 24.56
CA SER A 216 2.69 -5.41 25.09
C SER A 216 1.62 -5.26 24.00
N LEU A 217 0.54 -6.03 24.12
CA LEU A 217 -0.60 -5.92 23.22
C LEU A 217 -1.20 -4.52 23.21
N VAL A 218 -1.19 -3.80 24.34
CA VAL A 218 -1.73 -2.43 24.45
C VAL A 218 -0.90 -1.47 23.61
N LEU A 219 0.42 -1.56 23.64
CA LEU A 219 1.30 -0.72 22.81
C LEU A 219 1.13 -1.02 21.32
N LEU A 220 0.98 -2.29 20.97
CA LEU A 220 0.70 -2.71 19.59
C LEU A 220 -0.65 -2.20 19.09
N LEU A 221 -1.71 -2.28 19.91
CA LEU A 221 -3.03 -1.73 19.56
C LEU A 221 -2.93 -0.22 19.30
N PHE A 222 -2.24 0.51 20.18
CA PHE A 222 -2.01 1.95 20.01
C PHE A 222 -1.21 2.25 18.73
N ALA A 223 -0.14 1.47 18.47
CA ALA A 223 0.64 1.58 17.24
C ALA A 223 -0.23 1.35 15.99
N GLN A 224 -1.22 0.44 16.05
CA GLN A 224 -2.11 0.21 14.91
C GLN A 224 -3.14 1.34 14.73
N VAL A 225 -3.61 1.97 15.79
CA VAL A 225 -4.45 3.18 15.66
C VAL A 225 -3.66 4.31 15.00
N LEU A 226 -2.36 4.46 15.31
CA LEU A 226 -1.48 5.44 14.64
C LEU A 226 -1.35 5.19 13.13
N HIS A 227 -1.73 4.00 12.60
CA HIS A 227 -1.77 3.74 11.16
C HIS A 227 -2.66 4.74 10.41
N GLY A 228 -3.78 5.14 11.01
CA GLY A 228 -4.65 6.16 10.44
C GLY A 228 -3.92 7.48 10.17
N ALA A 229 -3.02 7.90 11.07
CA ALA A 229 -2.21 9.10 10.89
C ALA A 229 -1.07 8.86 9.88
N THR A 230 -0.34 7.75 10.03
CA THR A 230 0.89 7.47 9.27
C THR A 230 0.63 7.03 7.83
N PHE A 231 -0.57 6.52 7.54
CA PHE A 231 -1.01 6.18 6.19
C PHE A 231 -2.19 7.06 5.76
N GLY A 232 -3.31 7.06 6.47
CA GLY A 232 -4.52 7.76 6.05
C GLY A 232 -4.34 9.27 5.90
N ALA A 233 -3.97 9.97 6.98
CA ALA A 233 -3.79 11.44 6.96
C ALA A 233 -2.62 11.84 6.05
N TYR A 234 -1.50 11.13 6.16
CA TYR A 234 -0.33 11.35 5.33
C TYR A 234 -0.65 11.23 3.83
N HIS A 235 -1.25 10.11 3.40
CA HIS A 235 -1.57 9.86 2.00
C HIS A 235 -2.53 10.92 1.44
N ALA A 236 -3.60 11.22 2.17
CA ALA A 236 -4.56 12.24 1.74
C ALA A 236 -3.92 13.63 1.63
N ALA A 237 -3.06 14.03 2.58
CA ALA A 237 -2.35 15.30 2.53
C ALA A 237 -1.32 15.34 1.38
N ALA A 238 -0.59 14.25 1.14
CA ALA A 238 0.35 14.14 0.02
C ALA A 238 -0.36 14.25 -1.34
N VAL A 239 -1.47 13.52 -1.52
CA VAL A 239 -2.31 13.60 -2.73
C VAL A 239 -2.85 15.01 -2.93
N ALA A 240 -3.34 15.66 -1.87
CA ALA A 240 -3.84 17.04 -1.95
C ALA A 240 -2.73 18.03 -2.32
N ALA A 241 -1.52 17.89 -1.76
CA ALA A 241 -0.36 18.71 -2.11
C ALA A 241 0.06 18.52 -3.58
N VAL A 242 0.15 17.28 -4.04
CA VAL A 242 0.45 16.97 -5.45
C VAL A 242 -0.58 17.60 -6.37
N ASN A 243 -1.88 17.42 -6.07
CA ASN A 243 -2.95 18.00 -6.89
C ASN A 243 -2.88 19.53 -6.93
N GLY A 244 -2.63 20.19 -5.80
CA GLY A 244 -2.52 21.63 -5.72
C GLY A 244 -1.30 22.19 -6.46
N TRP A 245 -0.15 21.53 -6.42
CA TRP A 245 1.11 22.04 -6.99
C TRP A 245 1.29 21.69 -8.46
N PHE A 246 0.76 20.56 -8.91
CA PHE A 246 0.82 20.15 -10.32
C PHE A 246 -0.36 20.71 -11.13
N GLY A 247 -1.44 21.13 -10.46
CA GLY A 247 -2.66 21.64 -11.08
C GLY A 247 -3.37 20.59 -11.92
N THR A 248 -4.56 20.92 -12.42
CA THR A 248 -5.43 20.00 -13.18
C THR A 248 -4.76 19.44 -14.43
N ARG A 249 -3.90 20.22 -15.06
CA ARG A 249 -3.20 19.89 -16.32
C ARG A 249 -2.14 18.81 -16.16
N HIS A 250 -1.46 18.75 -14.99
CA HIS A 250 -0.36 17.82 -14.70
C HIS A 250 -0.70 16.83 -13.59
N GLN A 251 -1.93 16.84 -13.09
CA GLN A 251 -2.38 16.04 -11.97
C GLN A 251 -2.03 14.55 -12.13
N ALA A 252 -2.35 13.95 -13.28
CA ALA A 252 -2.08 12.54 -13.52
C ALA A 252 -0.57 12.22 -13.51
N ARG A 253 0.27 13.11 -14.07
CA ARG A 253 1.73 12.96 -14.05
C ARG A 253 2.29 13.12 -12.64
N GLY A 254 1.78 14.11 -11.88
CA GLY A 254 2.15 14.30 -10.48
C GLY A 254 1.81 13.10 -9.61
N GLN A 255 0.61 12.53 -9.77
CA GLN A 255 0.19 11.32 -9.05
C GLN A 255 1.02 10.09 -9.45
N ALA A 256 1.30 9.91 -10.74
CA ALA A 256 2.18 8.83 -11.20
C ALA A 256 3.59 8.94 -10.61
N LEU A 257 4.14 10.15 -10.56
CA LEU A 257 5.46 10.42 -9.98
C LEU A 257 5.46 10.15 -8.46
N TYR A 258 4.45 10.65 -7.76
CA TYR A 258 4.25 10.36 -6.33
C TYR A 258 4.19 8.86 -6.08
N GLY A 259 3.38 8.12 -6.83
CA GLY A 259 3.27 6.67 -6.70
C GLY A 259 4.57 5.93 -6.99
N SER A 260 5.28 6.32 -8.06
CA SER A 260 6.55 5.69 -8.45
C SER A 260 7.67 5.94 -7.44
N ILE A 261 7.81 7.17 -6.94
CA ILE A 261 8.85 7.52 -5.97
C ILE A 261 8.52 6.95 -4.59
N SER A 262 7.28 7.11 -4.12
CA SER A 262 6.84 6.67 -2.81
C SER A 262 6.74 5.14 -2.76
N PHE A 263 5.69 4.58 -3.33
CA PHE A 263 5.40 3.15 -3.23
C PHE A 263 6.34 2.29 -4.07
N GLY A 264 6.77 2.77 -5.24
CA GLY A 264 7.74 2.07 -6.08
C GLY A 264 9.14 2.08 -5.45
N ALA A 265 9.86 3.18 -5.57
CA ALA A 265 11.26 3.27 -5.13
C ALA A 265 11.40 3.19 -3.61
N GLY A 266 10.60 3.96 -2.85
CA GLY A 266 10.66 3.97 -1.38
C GLY A 266 10.29 2.62 -0.79
N GLY A 267 9.18 2.01 -1.22
CA GLY A 267 8.77 0.70 -0.75
C GLY A 267 9.78 -0.41 -1.08
N MET A 268 10.33 -0.40 -2.29
CA MET A 268 11.35 -1.36 -2.71
C MET A 268 12.63 -1.23 -1.86
N ILE A 269 13.18 -0.04 -1.76
CA ILE A 269 14.43 0.21 -1.00
C ILE A 269 14.20 -0.08 0.48
N GLY A 270 13.07 0.36 1.05
CA GLY A 270 12.70 0.07 2.44
C GLY A 270 12.57 -1.43 2.71
N GLY A 271 11.94 -2.18 1.80
CA GLY A 271 11.83 -3.64 1.90
C GLY A 271 13.20 -4.33 1.85
N LEU A 272 14.09 -3.92 0.95
CA LEU A 272 15.45 -4.47 0.85
C LEU A 272 16.30 -4.14 2.09
N ILE A 273 16.28 -2.89 2.56
CA ILE A 273 16.98 -2.48 3.77
C ILE A 273 16.45 -3.24 4.97
N SER A 274 15.13 -3.36 5.11
CA SER A 274 14.53 -4.07 6.23
C SER A 274 14.90 -5.57 6.24
N GLY A 275 15.01 -6.21 5.06
CA GLY A 275 15.49 -7.58 4.95
C GLY A 275 16.92 -7.73 5.47
N TYR A 276 17.82 -6.84 5.08
CA TYR A 276 19.20 -6.84 5.53
C TYR A 276 19.32 -6.53 7.03
N THR A 277 18.63 -5.51 7.53
CA THR A 277 18.70 -5.09 8.94
C THR A 277 18.05 -6.11 9.87
N TRP A 278 16.99 -6.79 9.42
CA TRP A 278 16.32 -7.83 10.19
C TRP A 278 17.28 -8.94 10.64
N GLU A 279 18.13 -9.37 9.72
CA GLU A 279 19.11 -10.43 10.00
C GLU A 279 20.38 -9.90 10.69
N SER A 280 20.83 -8.68 10.35
CA SER A 280 22.14 -8.16 10.81
C SER A 280 22.08 -7.47 12.17
N ILE A 281 21.04 -6.70 12.47
CA ILE A 281 20.91 -5.91 13.72
C ILE A 281 19.66 -6.28 14.53
N GLY A 282 18.81 -7.13 13.98
CA GLY A 282 17.64 -7.69 14.63
C GLY A 282 16.34 -6.92 14.43
N PRO A 283 15.20 -7.59 14.77
CA PRO A 283 13.85 -7.09 14.51
C PRO A 283 13.57 -5.70 15.10
N ALA A 284 13.90 -5.46 16.36
CA ALA A 284 13.59 -4.21 17.06
C ALA A 284 14.25 -2.98 16.41
N TRP A 285 15.47 -3.14 15.88
CA TRP A 285 16.22 -2.05 15.21
C TRP A 285 15.83 -1.85 13.74
N THR A 286 15.09 -2.81 13.17
CA THR A 286 14.63 -2.73 11.79
C THR A 286 13.43 -1.79 11.64
N TYR A 287 12.64 -1.62 12.71
CA TYR A 287 11.53 -0.65 12.77
C TYR A 287 12.03 0.73 13.16
#